data_9fc2c255d85fc30e5db03b2ebb47dadf
#
_entry.id   9fc2c255d85fc30e5db03b2ebb47dadf
#
_cell.length_a   1.000
_cell.length_b   1.000
_cell.length_c   1.000
_cell.angle_alpha   90.00
_cell.angle_beta   90.00
_cell.angle_gamma   90.00
#
_symmetry.space_group_name_H-M   'P 1'
#
loop_
_entity.id
_entity.type
_entity.pdbx_description
1 polymer ?
#
loop_
_entity_poly.entity_id
_entity_poly.type
_entity_poly.pdbx_seq_one_letter_code
_entity_poly.pdbx_strand_id
1 'polypeptide(L)' 'RSAFDGMQTANQALQQLVEASRVTPEDALAQSLKPNELAQALRGRT' A
#
# COMPACT_ATOMS: atom_id res chain seq x y z
N ARG A 1 -8.93 -12.38 12.27
CA ARG A 1 -9.12 -11.23 11.50
C ARG A 1 -8.70 -9.96 12.21
N SER A 2 -9.20 -9.83 13.36
CA SER A 2 -8.83 -8.70 14.16
C SER A 2 -7.34 -8.69 14.47
N ALA A 3 -6.72 -9.83 14.44
CA ALA A 3 -5.30 -9.90 14.70
C ALA A 3 -4.50 -9.06 13.69
N PHE A 4 -5.03 -8.93 12.50
CA PHE A 4 -4.34 -8.16 11.49
C PHE A 4 -4.59 -6.68 11.59
N ASP A 5 -5.61 -6.30 12.31
CA ASP A 5 -5.94 -4.88 12.42
C ASP A 5 -4.77 -4.10 12.98
N GLY A 6 -4.16 -4.63 14.02
CA GLY A 6 -3.05 -3.96 14.64
C GLY A 6 -1.77 -4.07 13.84
N MET A 7 -1.73 -5.00 12.90
CA MET A 7 -0.54 -5.21 12.08
C MET A 7 -0.60 -4.43 10.78
N GLN A 8 -1.76 -3.89 10.47
CA GLN A 8 -1.91 -3.19 9.21
C GLN A 8 -1.04 -1.94 9.19
N THR A 9 -0.30 -1.80 8.13
CA THR A 9 0.60 -0.67 7.97
C THR A 9 0.00 0.34 7.01
N ALA A 10 0.59 1.53 7.00
CA ALA A 10 0.18 2.55 6.05
C ALA A 10 0.37 2.06 4.62
N ASN A 11 1.42 1.29 4.37
CA ASN A 11 1.64 0.75 3.04
C ASN A 11 0.52 -0.17 2.62
N GLN A 12 0.00 -0.98 3.53
CA GLN A 12 -1.12 -1.84 3.18
C GLN A 12 -2.35 -1.03 2.80
N ALA A 13 -2.61 0.02 3.55
CA ALA A 13 -3.75 0.87 3.24
C ALA A 13 -3.57 1.54 1.89
N LEU A 14 -2.37 2.03 1.60
CA LEU A 14 -2.10 2.65 0.31
C LEU A 14 -2.23 1.64 -0.81
N GLN A 15 -1.76 0.43 -0.59
CA GLN A 15 -1.86 -0.61 -1.61
C GLN A 15 -3.32 -0.89 -1.94
N GLN A 16 -4.15 -0.97 -0.92
CA GLN A 16 -5.57 -1.23 -1.16
C GLN A 16 -6.21 -0.10 -1.95
N LEU A 17 -5.82 1.14 -1.67
CA LEU A 17 -6.35 2.27 -2.41
C LEU A 17 -5.94 2.21 -3.87
N VAL A 18 -4.71 1.82 -4.13
CA VAL A 18 -4.25 1.67 -5.51
C VAL A 18 -5.04 0.57 -6.22
N GLU A 19 -5.24 -0.55 -5.53
CA GLU A 19 -5.98 -1.65 -6.13
C GLU A 19 -7.41 -1.27 -6.46
N ALA A 20 -7.98 -0.40 -5.64
CA ALA A 20 -9.34 0.06 -5.88
C ALA A 20 -9.38 1.23 -6.86
N SER A 21 -8.24 1.62 -7.40
CA SER A 21 -8.13 2.74 -8.35
C SER A 21 -8.55 4.06 -7.72
N ARG A 22 -8.39 4.18 -6.42
CA ARG A 22 -8.74 5.41 -5.74
C ARG A 22 -7.58 6.37 -5.68
N VAL A 23 -6.38 5.87 -5.76
CA VAL A 23 -5.17 6.70 -5.89
C VAL A 23 -4.27 6.05 -6.92
N THR A 24 -3.40 6.83 -7.51
CA THR A 24 -2.42 6.29 -8.43
C THR A 24 -1.26 5.70 -7.64
N PRO A 25 -0.54 4.75 -8.24
CA PRO A 25 0.65 4.22 -7.58
C PRO A 25 1.65 5.31 -7.22
N GLU A 26 1.79 6.30 -8.08
CA GLU A 26 2.73 7.39 -7.81
C GLU A 26 2.32 8.19 -6.58
N ASP A 27 1.01 8.47 -6.47
CA ASP A 27 0.52 9.17 -5.31
C ASP A 27 0.74 8.36 -4.05
N ALA A 28 0.47 7.07 -4.12
CA ALA A 28 0.65 6.21 -2.96
C ALA A 28 2.10 6.19 -2.52
N LEU A 29 3.01 6.12 -3.47
CA LEU A 29 4.44 6.12 -3.14
C LEU A 29 4.86 7.43 -2.52
N ALA A 30 4.30 8.53 -3.00
CA ALA A 30 4.64 9.84 -2.45
C ALA A 30 4.19 9.97 -1.00
N GLN A 31 3.11 9.29 -0.63
CA GLN A 31 2.59 9.38 0.72
C GLN A 31 3.15 8.31 1.63
N SER A 32 3.81 7.32 1.07
CA SER A 32 4.32 6.21 1.86
C SER A 32 5.54 6.63 2.66
N LEU A 33 5.63 6.16 3.89
CA LEU A 33 6.82 6.35 4.70
C LEU A 33 7.93 5.40 4.25
N LYS A 34 7.55 4.29 3.63
CA LYS A 34 8.51 3.33 3.13
C LYS A 34 8.18 3.01 1.68
N PRO A 35 8.41 3.97 0.78
CA PRO A 35 8.00 3.79 -0.61
C PRO A 35 8.66 2.59 -1.28
N ASN A 36 9.87 2.24 -0.88
CA ASN A 36 10.52 1.08 -1.48
C ASN A 36 9.73 -0.19 -1.22
N GLU A 37 9.25 -0.35 0.00
CA GLU A 37 8.46 -1.52 0.34
C GLU A 37 7.12 -1.51 -0.37
N LEU A 38 6.52 -0.35 -0.46
CA LEU A 38 5.25 -0.25 -1.17
C LEU A 38 5.43 -0.56 -2.65
N ALA A 39 6.49 -0.06 -3.24
CA ALA A 39 6.76 -0.33 -4.64
C ALA A 39 6.90 -1.82 -4.89
N GLN A 40 7.61 -2.52 -4.01
CA GLN A 40 7.76 -3.95 -4.15
C GLN A 40 6.43 -4.68 -4.02
N ALA A 41 5.60 -4.23 -3.08
CA ALA A 41 4.30 -4.85 -2.90
C ALA A 41 3.44 -4.65 -4.15
N LEU A 42 3.47 -3.47 -4.73
CA LEU A 42 2.68 -3.20 -5.92
C LEU A 42 3.19 -4.01 -7.10
N ARG A 43 4.49 -4.15 -7.23
CA ARG A 43 5.07 -4.93 -8.33
C ARG A 43 4.77 -6.40 -8.16
N GLY A 44 4.79 -6.89 -6.95
CA GLY A 44 4.54 -8.29 -6.69
C GLY A 44 3.13 -8.71 -7.00
N ARG A 45 2.23 -7.74 -7.11
CA ARG A 45 0.85 -8.08 -7.40
C ARG A 45 0.63 -8.47 -8.85
N THR A 46 1.46 -8.00 -9.72
CA THR A 46 1.32 -8.42 -11.10
C THR A 46 1.88 -9.81 -11.27
#